data_dba444e2f6f5ecefcd3a355a90db3d28
#
_entry.id   dba444e2f6f5ecefcd3a355a90db3d28
#
_cell.length_a   1.000
_cell.length_b   1.000
_cell.length_c   1.000
_cell.angle_alpha   90.00
_cell.angle_beta   90.00
_cell.angle_gamma   90.00
#
_symmetry.space_group_name_H-M   'P 1'
#
loop_
_entity.id
_entity.type
_entity.pdbx_description
1 polymer ?
#
loop_
_entity_poly.entity_id
_entity_poly.type
_entity_poly.pdbx_seq_one_letter_code
_entity_poly.pdbx_strand_id
1 'polypeptide(L)'
;MIPVFLLGEEHDAALRLPLCRILERYGGVLHICGAHAAQYAIGQARFLLCETSRLESIQAEQAILIFKSQQAISCGQLSLSDGVISILETENEAAARMLLHTGATALTCGLTARDTLTLSSISDTAPVVTIQRAITTFDGHTLEPCEKRIALHT
;
A
#
# COMPACT_ATOMS: atom_id res chain seq x y z
N MET A 1 11.77 -10.92 4.90
CA MET A 1 11.75 -9.73 4.01
C MET A 1 10.37 -9.64 3.43
N ILE A 2 9.74 -8.47 3.51
CA ILE A 2 8.37 -8.22 3.06
C ILE A 2 8.45 -7.48 1.73
N PRO A 3 8.09 -8.09 0.60
CA PRO A 3 7.99 -7.40 -0.67
C PRO A 3 6.76 -6.47 -0.67
N VAL A 4 6.95 -5.27 -1.23
CA VAL A 4 5.92 -4.25 -1.42
C VAL A 4 5.90 -3.90 -2.90
N PHE A 5 4.87 -4.33 -3.60
CA PHE A 5 4.71 -4.07 -5.02
C PHE A 5 3.86 -2.82 -5.24
N LEU A 6 4.35 -1.89 -6.02
CA LEU A 6 3.63 -0.72 -6.49
C LEU A 6 3.21 -0.98 -7.94
N LEU A 7 1.97 -1.39 -8.14
CA LEU A 7 1.45 -1.76 -9.45
C LEU A 7 0.80 -0.58 -10.15
N GLY A 8 1.31 -0.23 -11.32
CA GLY A 8 0.85 0.88 -12.14
C GLY A 8 1.97 1.43 -13.01
N GLU A 9 1.83 2.64 -13.55
CA GLU A 9 2.87 3.22 -14.39
C GLU A 9 4.22 3.36 -13.67
N GLU A 10 5.29 2.87 -14.29
CA GLU A 10 6.63 2.86 -13.72
C GLU A 10 7.23 4.26 -13.58
N HIS A 11 6.80 5.21 -14.42
CA HIS A 11 7.26 6.60 -14.37
C HIS A 11 6.49 7.46 -13.38
N ASP A 12 5.38 6.96 -12.82
CA ASP A 12 4.63 7.64 -11.78
C ASP A 12 5.30 7.43 -10.41
N ALA A 13 6.10 8.41 -10.00
CA ALA A 13 6.77 8.40 -8.69
C ALA A 13 5.90 8.96 -7.54
N ALA A 14 4.66 9.34 -7.81
CA ALA A 14 3.78 10.00 -6.84
C ALA A 14 3.56 9.19 -5.56
N LEU A 15 3.59 7.87 -5.65
CA LEU A 15 3.47 6.98 -4.49
C LEU A 15 4.82 6.55 -3.92
N ARG A 16 5.79 6.21 -4.78
CA ARG A 16 7.09 5.71 -4.33
C ARG A 16 7.85 6.73 -3.49
N LEU A 17 7.96 7.97 -3.94
CA LEU A 17 8.72 8.99 -3.24
C LEU A 17 8.19 9.27 -1.83
N PRO A 18 6.87 9.47 -1.60
CA PRO A 18 6.31 9.58 -0.26
C PRO A 18 6.56 8.35 0.61
N LEU A 19 6.41 7.14 0.06
CA LEU A 19 6.66 5.90 0.81
C LEU A 19 8.12 5.80 1.27
N CYS A 20 9.09 6.09 0.40
CA CYS A 20 10.49 6.12 0.77
C CYS A 20 10.76 7.12 1.90
N ARG A 21 10.23 8.33 1.80
CA ARG A 21 10.35 9.36 2.85
C ARG A 21 9.73 8.92 4.18
N ILE A 22 8.58 8.25 4.13
CA ILE A 22 7.93 7.70 5.33
C ILE A 22 8.82 6.64 5.96
N LEU A 23 9.33 5.69 5.19
CA LEU A 23 10.22 4.64 5.70
C LEU A 23 11.46 5.24 6.36
N GLU A 24 12.12 6.20 5.72
CA GLU A 24 13.28 6.93 6.26
C GLU A 24 12.94 7.66 7.56
N ARG A 25 11.78 8.32 7.61
CA ARG A 25 11.31 9.04 8.80
C ARG A 25 11.08 8.11 10.01
N TYR A 26 10.65 6.89 9.77
CA TYR A 26 10.49 5.87 10.83
C TYR A 26 11.77 5.08 11.11
N GLY A 27 12.92 5.63 10.76
CA GLY A 27 14.23 5.02 11.02
C GLY A 27 14.63 3.94 10.01
N GLY A 28 14.02 3.95 8.85
CA GLY A 28 14.40 3.07 7.77
C GLY A 28 15.78 3.39 7.22
N VAL A 29 16.63 2.37 7.17
CA VAL A 29 17.96 2.45 6.56
C VAL A 29 17.86 1.89 5.14
N LEU A 30 18.20 2.72 4.15
CA LEU A 30 18.24 2.32 2.74
C LEU A 30 19.47 1.47 2.48
N HIS A 31 19.27 0.26 1.97
CA HIS A 31 20.35 -0.67 1.62
C HIS A 31 20.58 -0.79 0.12
N ILE A 32 19.50 -0.76 -0.66
CA ILE A 32 19.55 -0.88 -2.12
C ILE A 32 18.63 0.18 -2.71
N CYS A 33 19.13 0.90 -3.72
CA CYS A 33 18.33 1.86 -4.47
C CYS A 33 18.59 1.65 -5.97
N GLY A 34 17.54 1.34 -6.70
CA GLY A 34 17.54 1.21 -8.16
C GLY A 34 16.43 2.03 -8.79
N ALA A 35 16.32 1.99 -10.10
CA ALA A 35 15.29 2.74 -10.83
C ALA A 35 13.87 2.37 -10.39
N HIS A 36 13.61 1.07 -10.18
CA HIS A 36 12.28 0.53 -9.88
C HIS A 36 12.23 -0.31 -8.60
N ALA A 37 13.32 -0.32 -7.81
CA ALA A 37 13.37 -1.08 -6.57
C ALA A 37 14.18 -0.34 -5.50
N ALA A 38 13.72 -0.47 -4.25
CA ALA A 38 14.44 0.04 -3.09
C ALA A 38 14.28 -0.93 -1.92
N GLN A 39 15.36 -1.22 -1.20
CA GLN A 39 15.33 -2.05 -0.01
C GLN A 39 15.59 -1.21 1.23
N TYR A 40 14.71 -1.35 2.20
CA TYR A 40 14.80 -0.70 3.51
C TYR A 40 14.83 -1.72 4.65
N ALA A 41 15.54 -1.38 5.71
CA ALA A 41 15.46 -2.07 6.99
C ALA A 41 14.96 -1.12 8.07
N ILE A 42 13.97 -1.53 8.86
CA ILE A 42 13.44 -0.82 10.02
C ILE A 42 13.45 -1.80 11.20
N GLY A 43 14.34 -1.62 12.15
CA GLY A 43 14.55 -2.60 13.21
C GLY A 43 14.91 -3.97 12.62
N GLN A 44 14.11 -4.99 12.92
CA GLN A 44 14.29 -6.33 12.36
C GLN A 44 13.53 -6.56 11.05
N ALA A 45 12.59 -5.68 10.71
CA ALA A 45 11.82 -5.78 9.48
C ALA A 45 12.62 -5.31 8.27
N ARG A 46 12.47 -6.01 7.16
CA ARG A 46 13.08 -5.66 5.87
C ARG A 46 12.00 -5.60 4.81
N PHE A 47 11.97 -4.49 4.09
CA PHE A 47 11.01 -4.21 3.02
C PHE A 47 11.75 -4.10 1.69
N LEU A 48 11.18 -4.70 0.66
CA LEU A 48 11.65 -4.55 -0.72
C LEU A 48 10.52 -3.90 -1.53
N LEU A 49 10.64 -2.60 -1.80
CA LEU A 49 9.75 -1.88 -2.70
C LEU A 49 10.11 -2.21 -4.14
N CYS A 50 9.12 -2.63 -4.92
CA CYS A 50 9.26 -2.90 -6.35
C CYS A 50 8.15 -2.20 -7.11
N GLU A 51 8.50 -1.38 -8.10
CA GLU A 51 7.54 -0.80 -9.05
C GLU A 51 7.43 -1.68 -10.27
N THR A 52 6.21 -1.92 -10.73
CA THR A 52 5.96 -2.68 -11.95
C THR A 52 4.65 -2.26 -12.60
N SER A 53 4.63 -2.24 -13.93
CA SER A 53 3.41 -2.04 -14.72
C SER A 53 2.67 -3.34 -15.02
N ARG A 54 3.29 -4.48 -14.78
CA ARG A 54 2.71 -5.81 -14.99
C ARG A 54 3.01 -6.75 -13.83
N LEU A 55 1.98 -7.46 -13.41
CA LEU A 55 2.07 -8.45 -12.36
C LEU A 55 1.09 -9.60 -12.66
N GLU A 56 1.56 -10.82 -12.65
CA GLU A 56 0.76 -12.02 -12.93
C GLU A 56 0.46 -12.80 -11.65
N SER A 57 1.43 -12.90 -10.75
CA SER A 57 1.23 -13.58 -9.47
C SER A 57 2.15 -13.07 -8.37
N ILE A 58 1.68 -13.18 -7.12
CA ILE A 58 2.49 -13.05 -5.91
C ILE A 58 2.24 -14.30 -5.06
N GLN A 59 3.27 -15.10 -4.86
CA GLN A 59 3.25 -16.28 -3.99
C GLN A 59 4.23 -16.03 -2.85
N ALA A 60 3.73 -15.49 -1.74
CA ALA A 60 4.53 -15.12 -0.58
C ALA A 60 3.72 -15.33 0.71
N GLU A 61 4.41 -15.66 1.80
CA GLU A 61 3.79 -15.74 3.14
C GLU A 61 3.33 -14.37 3.63
N GLN A 62 4.05 -13.33 3.24
CA GLN A 62 3.74 -11.94 3.56
C GLN A 62 4.16 -11.03 2.41
N ALA A 63 3.23 -10.30 1.84
CA ALA A 63 3.51 -9.28 0.83
C ALA A 63 2.45 -8.17 0.87
N ILE A 64 2.80 -7.01 0.38
CA ILE A 64 1.89 -5.89 0.18
C ILE A 64 1.83 -5.56 -1.31
N LEU A 65 0.62 -5.45 -1.84
CA LEU A 65 0.36 -4.98 -3.19
C LEU A 65 -0.39 -3.65 -3.10
N ILE A 66 0.20 -2.59 -3.62
CA ILE A 66 -0.42 -1.27 -3.67
C ILE A 66 -0.70 -0.91 -5.11
N PHE A 67 -1.94 -0.66 -5.43
CA PHE A 67 -2.32 -0.17 -6.74
C PHE A 67 -2.09 1.34 -6.79
N LYS A 68 -1.28 1.78 -7.75
CA LYS A 68 -1.17 3.19 -8.10
C LYS A 68 -2.51 3.68 -8.69
N SER A 69 -2.66 4.99 -8.88
CA SER A 69 -3.90 5.56 -9.40
C SER A 69 -4.37 4.93 -10.72
N GLN A 70 -5.57 5.27 -11.15
CA GLN A 70 -6.46 4.64 -12.14
C GLN A 70 -5.91 4.39 -13.57
N GLN A 71 -4.66 4.63 -13.86
CA GLN A 71 -4.13 4.46 -15.20
C GLN A 71 -4.04 2.97 -15.56
N ALA A 72 -4.31 2.69 -16.81
CA ALA A 72 -4.53 1.39 -17.40
C ALA A 72 -3.55 0.31 -16.90
N ILE A 73 -3.98 -0.41 -15.90
CA ILE A 73 -3.29 -1.64 -15.50
C ILE A 73 -3.65 -2.66 -16.59
N SER A 74 -2.75 -2.84 -17.52
CA SER A 74 -2.88 -3.88 -18.55
C SER A 74 -2.50 -5.22 -17.93
N CYS A 75 -3.39 -5.77 -17.09
CA CYS A 75 -3.15 -7.06 -16.49
C CYS A 75 -4.23 -8.05 -16.89
N GLY A 76 -3.77 -9.24 -17.21
CA GLY A 76 -4.60 -10.43 -17.25
C GLY A 76 -5.08 -10.85 -15.85
N GLN A 77 -5.33 -12.10 -15.67
CA GLN A 77 -5.76 -12.66 -14.38
C GLN A 77 -4.61 -12.60 -13.37
N LEU A 78 -4.83 -11.94 -12.22
CA LEU A 78 -3.88 -11.85 -11.13
C LEU A 78 -4.10 -13.02 -10.15
N SER A 79 -3.01 -13.67 -9.73
CA SER A 79 -3.02 -14.75 -8.73
C SER A 79 -2.26 -14.31 -7.48
N LEU A 80 -2.94 -14.32 -6.33
CA LEU A 80 -2.36 -13.90 -5.05
C LEU A 80 -2.51 -15.01 -4.01
N SER A 81 -1.47 -15.26 -3.22
CA SER A 81 -1.57 -16.10 -2.02
C SER A 81 -2.27 -15.38 -0.87
N ASP A 82 -2.76 -16.13 0.11
CA ASP A 82 -3.50 -15.62 1.27
C ASP A 82 -2.70 -14.63 2.13
N GLY A 83 -1.37 -14.68 2.06
CA GLY A 83 -0.48 -13.76 2.78
C GLY A 83 -0.30 -12.39 2.13
N VAL A 84 -1.01 -12.09 1.04
CA VAL A 84 -0.93 -10.80 0.35
C VAL A 84 -2.02 -9.87 0.84
N ILE A 85 -1.61 -8.68 1.30
CA ILE A 85 -2.52 -7.57 1.60
C ILE A 85 -2.51 -6.61 0.41
N SER A 86 -3.67 -6.37 -0.17
CA SER A 86 -3.83 -5.44 -1.29
C SER A 86 -4.39 -4.11 -0.81
N ILE A 87 -3.82 -3.00 -1.29
CA ILE A 87 -4.25 -1.64 -0.97
C ILE A 87 -4.63 -0.93 -2.26
N LEU A 88 -5.83 -0.37 -2.31
CA LEU A 88 -6.34 0.33 -3.48
C LEU A 88 -7.25 1.50 -3.11
N GLU A 89 -7.33 2.47 -3.99
CA GLU A 89 -8.37 3.50 -3.92
C GLU A 89 -9.73 2.90 -4.29
N THR A 90 -10.78 3.24 -3.56
CA THR A 90 -12.14 2.71 -3.80
C THR A 90 -12.66 3.01 -5.21
N GLU A 91 -12.26 4.14 -5.77
CA GLU A 91 -12.62 4.54 -7.14
C GLU A 91 -11.81 3.81 -8.22
N ASN A 92 -10.79 3.03 -7.85
CA ASN A 92 -10.00 2.26 -8.81
C ASN A 92 -10.72 0.95 -9.19
N GLU A 93 -11.71 1.05 -10.06
CA GLU A 93 -12.49 -0.09 -10.53
C GLU A 93 -11.65 -1.17 -11.22
N ALA A 94 -10.56 -0.79 -11.88
CA ALA A 94 -9.68 -1.74 -12.55
C ALA A 94 -8.98 -2.63 -11.52
N ALA A 95 -8.42 -2.05 -10.46
CA ALA A 95 -7.83 -2.78 -9.35
C ALA A 95 -8.86 -3.66 -8.63
N ALA A 96 -10.06 -3.14 -8.38
CA ALA A 96 -11.14 -3.90 -7.75
C ALA A 96 -11.52 -5.14 -8.57
N ARG A 97 -11.66 -5.00 -9.90
CA ARG A 97 -11.93 -6.13 -10.79
C ARG A 97 -10.83 -7.18 -10.79
N MET A 98 -9.56 -6.76 -10.72
CA MET A 98 -8.43 -7.70 -10.65
C MET A 98 -8.45 -8.52 -9.36
N LEU A 99 -8.91 -7.94 -8.25
CA LEU A 99 -8.94 -8.60 -6.94
C LEU A 99 -10.16 -9.51 -6.73
N LEU A 100 -11.24 -9.35 -7.51
CA LEU A 100 -12.50 -10.09 -7.31
C LEU A 100 -12.35 -11.61 -7.23
N HIS A 101 -11.35 -12.17 -7.87
CA HIS A 101 -11.15 -13.62 -7.95
C HIS A 101 -9.92 -14.13 -7.20
N THR A 102 -9.22 -13.25 -6.47
CA THR A 102 -7.95 -13.61 -5.81
C THR A 102 -8.14 -14.16 -4.39
N GLY A 103 -9.24 -13.85 -3.72
CA GLY A 103 -9.42 -14.16 -2.29
C GLY A 103 -8.52 -13.35 -1.34
N ALA A 104 -7.67 -12.46 -1.86
CA ALA A 104 -6.74 -11.67 -1.07
C ALA A 104 -7.47 -10.62 -0.20
N THR A 105 -6.88 -10.31 0.96
CA THR A 105 -7.36 -9.22 1.80
C THR A 105 -7.18 -7.88 1.10
N ALA A 106 -8.27 -7.13 0.93
CA ALA A 106 -8.25 -5.80 0.32
C ALA A 106 -8.52 -4.71 1.36
N LEU A 107 -7.62 -3.73 1.45
CA LEU A 107 -7.78 -2.51 2.23
C LEU A 107 -8.10 -1.37 1.27
N THR A 108 -9.27 -0.77 1.41
CA THR A 108 -9.68 0.34 0.57
C THR A 108 -9.33 1.67 1.19
N CYS A 109 -8.89 2.60 0.37
CA CYS A 109 -8.61 3.99 0.73
C CYS A 109 -9.56 4.90 -0.04
N GLY A 110 -10.15 5.87 0.64
CA GLY A 110 -11.08 6.82 0.00
C GLY A 110 -11.64 7.85 0.96
N LEU A 111 -12.74 8.47 0.55
CA LEU A 111 -13.38 9.55 1.31
C LEU A 111 -14.73 9.13 1.91
N THR A 112 -15.09 7.86 1.85
CA THR A 112 -16.38 7.37 2.32
C THR A 112 -16.25 6.53 3.59
N ALA A 113 -17.33 6.44 4.38
CA ALA A 113 -17.38 5.57 5.56
C ALA A 113 -17.32 4.05 5.21
N ARG A 114 -17.32 3.69 3.94
CA ARG A 114 -17.18 2.30 3.48
C ARG A 114 -15.72 1.91 3.28
N ASP A 115 -14.82 2.90 3.23
CA ASP A 115 -13.39 2.65 3.07
C ASP A 115 -12.77 2.14 4.37
N THR A 116 -11.73 1.33 4.24
CA THR A 116 -10.98 0.86 5.41
C THR A 116 -10.18 2.01 6.03
N LEU A 117 -9.60 2.84 5.15
CA LEU A 117 -8.85 4.05 5.50
C LEU A 117 -9.52 5.24 4.84
N THR A 118 -9.85 6.28 5.61
CA THR A 118 -10.48 7.50 5.07
C THR A 118 -9.88 8.75 5.68
N LEU A 119 -10.00 9.85 4.96
CA LEU A 119 -9.70 11.18 5.48
C LEU A 119 -10.98 11.76 6.07
N SER A 120 -11.04 11.92 7.39
CA SER A 120 -12.19 12.50 8.08
C SER A 120 -12.13 14.02 8.16
N SER A 121 -10.95 14.62 7.98
CA SER A 121 -10.78 16.07 7.89
C SER A 121 -9.58 16.40 7.00
N ILE A 122 -9.78 17.31 6.06
CA ILE A 122 -8.72 17.85 5.21
C ILE A 122 -8.46 19.27 5.69
N SER A 123 -7.44 19.45 6.55
CA SER A 123 -6.90 20.77 6.85
C SER A 123 -5.50 20.85 6.27
N ASP A 124 -5.11 22.04 5.82
CA ASP A 124 -3.80 22.27 5.19
C ASP A 124 -2.62 21.95 6.11
N THR A 125 -2.86 21.87 7.42
CA THR A 125 -1.80 21.70 8.42
C THR A 125 -1.80 20.32 9.09
N ALA A 126 -2.93 19.65 9.18
CA ALA A 126 -3.04 18.38 9.89
C ALA A 126 -4.28 17.57 9.47
N PRO A 127 -4.22 16.81 8.37
CA PRO A 127 -5.30 15.93 8.01
C PRO A 127 -5.52 14.85 9.10
N VAL A 128 -6.78 14.46 9.27
CA VAL A 128 -7.14 13.35 10.16
C VAL A 128 -7.42 12.12 9.31
N VAL A 129 -6.64 11.08 9.52
CA VAL A 129 -6.86 9.76 8.92
C VAL A 129 -7.62 8.90 9.90
N THR A 130 -8.65 8.24 9.42
CA THR A 130 -9.48 7.32 10.20
C THR A 130 -9.32 5.90 9.68
N ILE A 131 -9.01 4.97 10.57
CA ILE A 131 -9.14 3.53 10.34
C ILE A 131 -10.58 3.18 10.70
N GLN A 132 -11.40 2.83 9.72
CA GLN A 132 -12.83 2.56 9.90
C GLN A 132 -13.10 1.12 10.34
N ARG A 133 -12.18 0.20 10.06
CA ARG A 133 -12.32 -1.23 10.35
C ARG A 133 -11.01 -1.77 10.91
N ALA A 134 -11.11 -2.77 11.77
CA ALA A 134 -9.94 -3.46 12.30
C ALA A 134 -9.06 -4.01 11.16
N ILE A 135 -7.76 -3.81 11.27
CA ILE A 135 -6.75 -4.30 10.33
C ILE A 135 -5.84 -5.27 11.09
N THR A 136 -5.73 -6.49 10.57
CA THR A 136 -4.76 -7.46 11.12
C THR A 136 -3.41 -7.24 10.45
N THR A 137 -2.39 -7.03 11.25
CA THR A 137 -1.00 -6.87 10.80
C THR A 137 -0.34 -8.24 10.56
N PHE A 138 0.80 -8.27 9.87
CA PHE A 138 1.51 -9.52 9.56
C PHE A 138 2.03 -10.29 10.79
N ASP A 139 2.20 -9.63 11.92
CA ASP A 139 2.57 -10.25 13.19
C ASP A 139 1.35 -10.69 14.03
N GLY A 140 0.15 -10.60 13.45
CA GLY A 140 -1.10 -11.05 14.06
C GLY A 140 -1.74 -10.06 15.03
N HIS A 141 -1.17 -8.86 15.21
CA HIS A 141 -1.82 -7.81 16.00
C HIS A 141 -3.00 -7.20 15.23
N THR A 142 -4.00 -6.77 15.97
CA THR A 142 -5.15 -6.06 15.41
C THR A 142 -5.02 -4.57 15.70
N LEU A 143 -5.04 -3.77 14.63
CA LEU A 143 -5.22 -2.32 14.73
C LEU A 143 -6.72 -2.03 14.78
N GLU A 144 -7.18 -1.59 15.93
CA GLU A 144 -8.58 -1.23 16.13
C GLU A 144 -8.95 0.06 15.38
N PRO A 145 -10.22 0.24 15.03
CA PRO A 145 -10.72 1.49 14.47
C PRO A 145 -10.31 2.69 15.32
N CYS A 146 -9.70 3.68 14.69
CA CYS A 146 -9.20 4.86 15.39
C CYS A 146 -9.03 6.04 14.43
N GLU A 147 -8.96 7.24 15.00
CA GLU A 147 -8.63 8.46 14.29
C GLU A 147 -7.22 8.93 14.67
N LYS A 148 -6.44 9.31 13.68
CA LYS A 148 -5.10 9.82 13.88
C LYS A 148 -4.86 11.09 13.08
N ARG A 149 -4.50 12.15 13.79
CA ARG A 149 -4.03 13.38 13.16
C ARG A 149 -2.61 13.20 12.65
N ILE A 150 -2.39 13.52 11.38
CA ILE A 150 -1.09 13.42 10.74
C ILE A 150 -0.53 14.83 10.59
N ALA A 151 0.57 15.14 11.27
CA ALA A 151 1.27 16.38 11.05
C ALA A 151 1.94 16.37 9.67
N LEU A 152 1.52 17.25 8.78
CA LEU A 152 2.22 17.52 7.53
C LEU A 152 3.38 18.46 7.88
N HIS A 153 4.60 17.97 7.76
CA HIS A 153 5.78 18.81 7.84
C HIS A 153 6.16 19.20 6.41
N THR A 154 6.01 20.46 6.11
CA THR A 154 6.54 21.11 4.89
C THR A 154 8.06 21.10 4.90
#